data_b1dc18177c4d4e98c22e0baf37b68bb8
#
_entry.id   b1dc18177c4d4e98c22e0baf37b68bb8
#
_cell.length_a   1.000
_cell.length_b   1.000
_cell.length_c   1.000
_cell.angle_alpha   90.00
_cell.angle_beta   90.00
_cell.angle_gamma   90.00
#
_symmetry.space_group_name_H-M   'P 1'
#
loop_
_entity.id
_entity.type
_entity.pdbx_description
1 polymer ?
#
loop_
_entity_poly.entity_id
_entity_poly.type
_entity_poly.pdbx_seq_one_letter_code
_entity_poly.pdbx_strand_id
1 'polypeptide(L)'
;MDISVLKQKENELRHLIDVTSVQNKKLANFAHIISHNLRSHSANFSMLLGFLKDETDEVEKQRILNMLSDASSNLLGTLDNLNKVVEINTHTNVAREHVNIKKYFLEAKNILTPKIKKNDIEININIPQNLSVYGIPSYFENIVLNLLTNAIKYRQPNKKLNININGKKEFGKIVFSIQDNGIGINLNRHGDKLFGMYKTFHNNSDARGIGLYITKSQIEAMGGNIIVSSEVNKGTTFKIYFDEGY
;
A
#
# COMPACT_ATOMS: atom_id res chain seq x y z
N MET A 1 -25.42 -33.82 30.50
CA MET A 1 -24.55 -33.00 29.69
C MET A 1 -25.41 -31.83 29.21
N ASP A 2 -25.04 -30.61 29.58
CA ASP A 2 -25.90 -29.44 29.37
C ASP A 2 -25.94 -29.08 27.86
N ILE A 3 -27.13 -29.13 27.27
CA ILE A 3 -27.37 -28.82 25.84
C ILE A 3 -26.89 -27.43 25.46
N SER A 4 -26.92 -26.48 26.42
CA SER A 4 -26.44 -25.10 26.23
C SER A 4 -24.93 -25.05 25.96
N VAL A 5 -24.13 -25.85 26.71
CA VAL A 5 -22.67 -25.96 26.56
C VAL A 5 -22.30 -26.60 25.22
N LEU A 6 -23.05 -27.61 24.78
CA LEU A 6 -22.85 -28.23 23.47
C LEU A 6 -23.10 -27.24 22.33
N LYS A 7 -24.17 -26.46 22.41
CA LYS A 7 -24.54 -25.46 21.40
C LYS A 7 -23.54 -24.30 21.34
N GLN A 8 -23.00 -23.91 22.51
CA GLN A 8 -21.96 -22.89 22.57
C GLN A 8 -20.65 -23.39 21.89
N LYS A 9 -20.21 -24.62 22.21
CA LYS A 9 -19.02 -25.23 21.56
C LYS A 9 -19.21 -25.41 20.05
N GLU A 10 -20.42 -25.77 19.59
CA GLU A 10 -20.72 -25.88 18.17
C GLU A 10 -20.60 -24.52 17.47
N ASN A 11 -21.11 -23.45 18.07
CA ASN A 11 -20.99 -22.10 17.51
C ASN A 11 -19.53 -21.60 17.48
N GLU A 12 -18.75 -21.88 18.51
CA GLU A 12 -17.32 -21.58 18.54
C GLU A 12 -16.56 -22.33 17.44
N LEU A 13 -16.87 -23.62 17.27
CA LEU A 13 -16.25 -24.44 16.22
C LEU A 13 -16.60 -23.93 14.81
N ARG A 14 -17.87 -23.61 14.58
CA ARG A 14 -18.32 -23.00 13.30
C ARG A 14 -17.60 -21.70 13.03
N HIS A 15 -17.49 -20.84 14.03
CA HIS A 15 -16.75 -19.57 13.89
C HIS A 15 -15.27 -19.79 13.54
N LEU A 16 -14.60 -20.74 14.21
CA LEU A 16 -13.22 -21.09 13.89
C LEU A 16 -13.05 -21.66 12.48
N ILE A 17 -13.99 -22.50 12.02
CA ILE A 17 -13.99 -23.03 10.65
C ILE A 17 -14.13 -21.90 9.64
N ASP A 18 -15.04 -20.94 9.86
CA ASP A 18 -15.25 -19.81 8.95
C ASP A 18 -14.01 -18.92 8.89
N VAL A 19 -13.42 -18.59 10.04
CA VAL A 19 -12.18 -17.79 10.11
C VAL A 19 -11.04 -18.50 9.37
N THR A 20 -10.86 -19.82 9.63
CA THR A 20 -9.81 -20.61 8.97
C THR A 20 -10.04 -20.71 7.46
N SER A 21 -11.28 -20.88 7.03
CA SER A 21 -11.65 -20.91 5.60
C SER A 21 -11.33 -19.60 4.91
N VAL A 22 -11.64 -18.47 5.54
CA VAL A 22 -11.30 -17.13 5.01
C VAL A 22 -9.78 -16.94 4.93
N GLN A 23 -9.03 -17.36 5.95
CA GLN A 23 -7.57 -17.29 5.95
C GLN A 23 -6.96 -18.16 4.84
N ASN A 24 -7.45 -19.41 4.68
CA ASN A 24 -6.99 -20.30 3.61
C ASN A 24 -7.28 -19.73 2.22
N LYS A 25 -8.44 -19.12 1.99
CA LYS A 25 -8.74 -18.44 0.73
C LYS A 25 -7.80 -17.27 0.46
N LYS A 26 -7.49 -16.47 1.48
CA LYS A 26 -6.50 -15.37 1.37
C LYS A 26 -5.12 -15.92 1.00
N LEU A 27 -4.68 -16.99 1.66
CA LEU A 27 -3.38 -17.64 1.39
C LEU A 27 -3.31 -18.24 -0.02
N ALA A 28 -4.35 -18.93 -0.46
CA ALA A 28 -4.43 -19.52 -1.80
C ALA A 28 -4.38 -18.43 -2.89
N ASN A 29 -5.13 -17.33 -2.70
CA ASN A 29 -5.10 -16.19 -3.60
C ASN A 29 -3.70 -15.54 -3.63
N PHE A 30 -3.05 -15.41 -2.48
CA PHE A 30 -1.69 -14.90 -2.37
C PHE A 30 -0.70 -15.77 -3.15
N ALA A 31 -0.71 -17.09 -2.93
CA ALA A 31 0.17 -18.04 -3.63
C ALA A 31 -0.05 -18.00 -5.16
N HIS A 32 -1.31 -17.93 -5.61
CA HIS A 32 -1.65 -17.82 -7.03
C HIS A 32 -1.08 -16.53 -7.64
N ILE A 33 -1.25 -15.40 -6.97
CA ILE A 33 -0.78 -14.10 -7.44
C ILE A 33 0.75 -14.07 -7.52
N ILE A 34 1.45 -14.62 -6.51
CA ILE A 34 2.92 -14.76 -6.51
C ILE A 34 3.37 -15.56 -7.74
N SER A 35 2.80 -16.75 -7.92
CA SER A 35 3.16 -17.66 -9.01
C SER A 35 2.96 -17.00 -10.38
N HIS A 36 1.87 -16.26 -10.55
CA HIS A 36 1.58 -15.52 -11.78
C HIS A 36 2.64 -14.44 -12.06
N ASN A 37 2.98 -13.65 -11.05
CA ASN A 37 3.94 -12.54 -11.21
C ASN A 37 5.37 -13.04 -11.44
N LEU A 38 5.81 -14.06 -10.72
CA LEU A 38 7.11 -14.68 -10.95
C LEU A 38 7.20 -15.25 -12.36
N ARG A 39 6.14 -15.91 -12.85
CA ARG A 39 6.09 -16.40 -14.22
C ARG A 39 6.17 -15.27 -15.25
N SER A 40 5.47 -14.16 -15.02
CA SER A 40 5.54 -12.98 -15.88
C SER A 40 6.94 -12.37 -15.93
N HIS A 41 7.59 -12.20 -14.77
CA HIS A 41 8.98 -11.72 -14.72
C HIS A 41 9.94 -12.68 -15.42
N SER A 42 9.81 -14.00 -15.20
CA SER A 42 10.65 -15.01 -15.85
C SER A 42 10.47 -15.01 -17.37
N ALA A 43 9.23 -14.88 -17.86
CA ALA A 43 8.96 -14.80 -19.29
C ALA A 43 9.57 -13.53 -19.91
N ASN A 44 9.47 -12.38 -19.23
CA ASN A 44 10.10 -11.14 -19.69
C ASN A 44 11.61 -11.25 -19.76
N PHE A 45 12.26 -11.83 -18.74
CA PHE A 45 13.71 -12.10 -18.77
C PHE A 45 14.10 -13.01 -19.93
N SER A 46 13.37 -14.13 -20.11
CA SER A 46 13.66 -15.08 -21.19
C SER A 46 13.53 -14.43 -22.57
N MET A 47 12.53 -13.58 -22.76
CA MET A 47 12.34 -12.84 -24.01
C MET A 47 13.48 -11.84 -24.26
N LEU A 48 13.83 -11.03 -23.27
CA LEU A 48 14.92 -10.04 -23.39
C LEU A 48 16.29 -10.70 -23.63
N LEU A 49 16.57 -11.83 -22.95
CA LEU A 49 17.77 -12.62 -23.17
C LEU A 49 17.80 -13.26 -24.58
N GLY A 50 16.62 -13.68 -25.08
CA GLY A 50 16.49 -14.14 -26.46
C GLY A 50 16.86 -13.04 -27.45
N PHE A 51 16.30 -11.85 -27.31
CA PHE A 51 16.65 -10.71 -28.17
C PHE A 51 18.13 -10.33 -28.08
N LEU A 52 18.70 -10.32 -26.86
CA LEU A 52 20.11 -9.98 -26.67
C LEU A 52 21.06 -10.98 -27.37
N LYS A 53 20.67 -12.26 -27.40
CA LYS A 53 21.50 -13.31 -28.03
C LYS A 53 21.61 -13.16 -29.54
N ASP A 54 20.51 -12.72 -30.18
CA ASP A 54 20.41 -12.63 -31.62
C ASP A 54 20.76 -11.23 -32.18
N GLU A 55 20.90 -10.23 -31.27
CA GLU A 55 21.21 -8.84 -31.66
C GLU A 55 22.68 -8.62 -32.01
N THR A 56 22.92 -7.90 -33.08
CA THR A 56 24.29 -7.59 -33.58
C THR A 56 24.60 -6.09 -33.44
N ASP A 57 23.61 -5.22 -33.36
CA ASP A 57 23.80 -3.79 -33.19
C ASP A 57 24.15 -3.46 -31.74
N GLU A 58 25.28 -2.82 -31.50
CA GLU A 58 25.74 -2.46 -30.15
C GLU A 58 24.85 -1.44 -29.43
N VAL A 59 24.18 -0.55 -30.18
CA VAL A 59 23.25 0.43 -29.59
C VAL A 59 21.99 -0.28 -29.09
N GLU A 60 21.47 -1.24 -29.89
CA GLU A 60 20.27 -2.01 -29.50
C GLU A 60 20.61 -3.02 -28.39
N LYS A 61 21.81 -3.65 -28.40
CA LYS A 61 22.29 -4.46 -27.27
C LYS A 61 22.29 -3.64 -25.96
N GLN A 62 22.83 -2.42 -25.97
CA GLN A 62 22.88 -1.58 -24.80
C GLN A 62 21.46 -1.23 -24.31
N ARG A 63 20.52 -1.03 -25.23
CA ARG A 63 19.12 -0.81 -24.92
C ARG A 63 18.48 -2.02 -24.23
N ILE A 64 18.70 -3.22 -24.76
CA ILE A 64 18.20 -4.48 -24.18
C ILE A 64 18.80 -4.71 -22.79
N LEU A 65 20.11 -4.43 -22.59
CA LEU A 65 20.76 -4.51 -21.29
C LEU A 65 20.12 -3.56 -20.26
N ASN A 66 19.77 -2.35 -20.65
CA ASN A 66 19.03 -1.40 -19.80
C ASN A 66 17.64 -1.94 -19.45
N MET A 67 16.92 -2.54 -20.41
CA MET A 67 15.63 -3.19 -20.16
C MET A 67 15.73 -4.38 -19.21
N LEU A 68 16.82 -5.17 -19.29
CA LEU A 68 17.11 -6.26 -18.34
C LEU A 68 17.38 -5.73 -16.94
N SER A 69 18.13 -4.63 -16.81
CA SER A 69 18.37 -3.95 -15.53
C SER A 69 17.06 -3.46 -14.88
N ASP A 70 16.17 -2.86 -15.68
CA ASP A 70 14.86 -2.41 -15.24
C ASP A 70 13.97 -3.60 -14.83
N ALA A 71 13.97 -4.68 -15.60
CA ALA A 71 13.26 -5.91 -15.29
C ALA A 71 13.74 -6.52 -13.96
N SER A 72 15.07 -6.53 -13.71
CA SER A 72 15.67 -6.98 -12.44
C SER A 72 15.22 -6.12 -11.26
N SER A 73 15.29 -4.80 -11.40
CA SER A 73 14.83 -3.85 -10.38
C SER A 73 13.34 -4.03 -10.07
N ASN A 74 12.54 -4.31 -11.09
CA ASN A 74 11.12 -4.59 -10.95
C ASN A 74 10.83 -5.89 -10.20
N LEU A 75 11.60 -6.95 -10.46
CA LEU A 75 11.49 -8.21 -9.75
C LEU A 75 11.88 -8.05 -8.27
N LEU A 76 13.01 -7.40 -7.98
CA LEU A 76 13.44 -7.12 -6.60
C LEU A 76 12.36 -6.37 -5.82
N GLY A 77 11.81 -5.31 -6.38
CA GLY A 77 10.73 -4.59 -5.70
C GLY A 77 9.42 -5.38 -5.57
N THR A 78 9.19 -6.40 -6.40
CA THR A 78 8.07 -7.34 -6.22
C THR A 78 8.35 -8.27 -5.03
N LEU A 79 9.58 -8.78 -4.90
CA LEU A 79 10.01 -9.59 -3.77
C LEU A 79 9.96 -8.83 -2.44
N ASP A 80 10.39 -7.56 -2.41
CA ASP A 80 10.30 -6.71 -1.21
C ASP A 80 8.86 -6.53 -0.74
N ASN A 81 7.94 -6.28 -1.67
CA ASN A 81 6.52 -6.17 -1.34
C ASN A 81 5.95 -7.49 -0.81
N LEU A 82 6.41 -8.61 -1.34
CA LEU A 82 6.03 -9.95 -0.91
C LEU A 82 6.48 -10.23 0.52
N ASN A 83 7.74 -9.91 0.82
CA ASN A 83 8.29 -10.04 2.16
C ASN A 83 7.50 -9.20 3.17
N LYS A 84 7.14 -7.96 2.84
CA LYS A 84 6.29 -7.11 3.69
C LYS A 84 4.93 -7.74 3.98
N VAL A 85 4.29 -8.38 2.98
CA VAL A 85 3.01 -9.07 3.18
C VAL A 85 3.18 -10.28 4.10
N VAL A 86 4.27 -11.06 3.95
CA VAL A 86 4.57 -12.19 4.83
C VAL A 86 4.82 -11.69 6.25
N GLU A 87 5.64 -10.66 6.44
CA GLU A 87 5.94 -10.07 7.74
C GLU A 87 4.67 -9.63 8.48
N ILE A 88 3.75 -8.91 7.81
CA ILE A 88 2.50 -8.45 8.41
C ILE A 88 1.65 -9.64 8.91
N ASN A 89 1.66 -10.76 8.19
CA ASN A 89 0.84 -11.93 8.52
C ASN A 89 1.49 -12.89 9.53
N THR A 90 2.82 -12.85 9.69
CA THR A 90 3.57 -13.79 10.55
C THR A 90 4.07 -13.18 11.84
N HIS A 91 4.33 -11.85 11.87
CA HIS A 91 4.87 -11.20 13.06
C HIS A 91 3.77 -10.74 14.01
N THR A 92 3.45 -11.59 14.99
CA THR A 92 2.55 -11.25 16.10
C THR A 92 3.25 -10.45 17.22
N ASN A 93 4.60 -10.33 17.21
CA ASN A 93 5.40 -9.77 18.31
C ASN A 93 6.30 -8.58 17.89
N VAL A 94 5.89 -7.76 16.90
CA VAL A 94 6.63 -6.54 16.59
C VAL A 94 6.38 -5.51 17.70
N ALA A 95 7.45 -4.94 18.26
CA ALA A 95 7.37 -3.93 19.31
C ALA A 95 6.50 -2.74 18.86
N ARG A 96 5.53 -2.39 19.70
CA ARG A 96 4.69 -1.20 19.51
C ARG A 96 5.17 -0.09 20.42
N GLU A 97 5.12 1.13 19.94
CA GLU A 97 5.47 2.32 20.71
C GLU A 97 4.57 3.52 20.35
N HIS A 98 4.71 4.62 21.07
CA HIS A 98 4.00 5.85 20.72
C HIS A 98 4.65 6.51 19.50
N VAL A 99 3.97 6.41 18.37
CA VAL A 99 4.38 6.95 17.07
C VAL A 99 3.81 8.36 16.90
N ASN A 100 4.67 9.37 16.83
CA ASN A 100 4.25 10.75 16.57
C ASN A 100 3.93 10.93 15.07
N ILE A 101 2.66 11.14 14.76
CA ILE A 101 2.15 11.20 13.39
C ILE A 101 2.83 12.30 12.58
N LYS A 102 2.97 13.51 13.15
CA LYS A 102 3.56 14.66 12.45
C LYS A 102 5.01 14.42 12.06
N LYS A 103 5.78 13.78 12.96
CA LYS A 103 7.20 13.46 12.73
C LYS A 103 7.37 12.63 11.44
N TYR A 104 6.59 11.56 11.28
CA TYR A 104 6.69 10.67 10.11
C TYR A 104 6.30 11.36 8.80
N PHE A 105 5.30 12.26 8.83
CA PHE A 105 4.97 13.05 7.64
C PHE A 105 6.08 14.04 7.27
N LEU A 106 6.75 14.64 8.24
CA LEU A 106 7.90 15.53 8.00
C LEU A 106 9.10 14.77 7.44
N GLU A 107 9.41 13.59 7.99
CA GLU A 107 10.48 12.72 7.50
C GLU A 107 10.20 12.25 6.06
N ALA A 108 9.00 11.78 5.77
CA ALA A 108 8.60 11.38 4.43
C ALA A 108 8.65 12.56 3.44
N LYS A 109 8.24 13.77 3.84
CA LYS A 109 8.39 14.99 3.03
C LYS A 109 9.85 15.26 2.70
N ASN A 110 10.76 15.10 3.67
CA ASN A 110 12.20 15.28 3.46
C ASN A 110 12.76 14.24 2.46
N ILE A 111 12.40 12.96 2.59
CA ILE A 111 12.79 11.90 1.65
C ILE A 111 12.30 12.22 0.23
N LEU A 112 11.09 12.75 0.11
CA LEU A 112 10.47 13.05 -1.18
C LEU A 112 10.85 14.44 -1.75
N THR A 113 11.69 15.22 -1.07
CA THR A 113 12.10 16.58 -1.45
C THR A 113 12.57 16.68 -2.92
N PRO A 114 13.39 15.76 -3.48
CA PRO A 114 13.79 15.85 -4.87
C PRO A 114 12.61 15.77 -5.85
N LYS A 115 11.63 14.87 -5.57
CA LYS A 115 10.42 14.74 -6.39
C LYS A 115 9.47 15.92 -6.22
N ILE A 116 9.38 16.46 -4.99
CA ILE A 116 8.56 17.63 -4.65
C ILE A 116 9.06 18.86 -5.42
N LYS A 117 10.37 19.15 -5.38
CA LYS A 117 10.98 20.27 -6.08
C LYS A 117 10.88 20.12 -7.60
N LYS A 118 11.19 18.93 -8.14
CA LYS A 118 11.13 18.67 -9.58
C LYS A 118 9.75 18.89 -10.19
N ASN A 119 8.67 18.67 -9.44
CA ASN A 119 7.29 18.72 -9.94
C ASN A 119 6.47 19.87 -9.33
N ASP A 120 7.09 20.83 -8.66
CA ASP A 120 6.45 21.98 -7.99
C ASP A 120 5.22 21.57 -7.14
N ILE A 121 5.43 20.60 -6.22
CA ILE A 121 4.38 20.03 -5.39
C ILE A 121 4.27 20.82 -4.08
N GLU A 122 3.04 21.14 -3.68
CA GLU A 122 2.75 21.74 -2.39
C GLU A 122 2.21 20.71 -1.40
N ILE A 123 2.85 20.63 -0.22
CA ILE A 123 2.42 19.72 0.86
C ILE A 123 2.20 20.52 2.13
N ASN A 124 0.95 20.58 2.57
CA ASN A 124 0.49 21.25 3.77
C ASN A 124 0.24 20.23 4.88
N ILE A 125 0.94 20.36 6.01
CA ILE A 125 0.84 19.45 7.16
C ILE A 125 0.22 20.20 8.34
N ASN A 126 -1.05 19.93 8.60
CA ASN A 126 -1.83 20.48 9.69
C ASN A 126 -2.15 19.38 10.72
N ILE A 127 -1.12 18.96 11.46
CA ILE A 127 -1.19 17.93 12.50
C ILE A 127 -0.68 18.52 13.81
N PRO A 128 -1.41 18.40 14.93
CA PRO A 128 -0.91 18.78 16.26
C PRO A 128 0.41 18.08 16.59
N GLN A 129 1.32 18.80 17.27
CA GLN A 129 2.66 18.28 17.60
C GLN A 129 2.61 17.03 18.50
N ASN A 130 1.61 16.94 19.35
CA ASN A 130 1.44 15.87 20.33
C ASN A 130 0.51 14.74 19.87
N LEU A 131 0.07 14.74 18.60
CA LEU A 131 -0.80 13.69 18.08
C LEU A 131 0.03 12.43 17.81
N SER A 132 -0.25 11.36 18.59
CA SER A 132 0.46 10.10 18.51
C SER A 132 -0.52 8.92 18.56
N VAL A 133 -0.13 7.80 17.97
CA VAL A 133 -0.81 6.51 18.04
C VAL A 133 0.11 5.47 18.64
N TYR A 134 -0.44 4.46 19.33
CA TYR A 134 0.33 3.30 19.76
C TYR A 134 0.39 2.29 18.63
N GLY A 135 1.56 2.15 18.01
CA GLY A 135 1.70 1.38 16.79
C GLY A 135 3.13 0.95 16.49
N ILE A 136 3.34 0.42 15.30
CA ILE A 136 4.62 -0.10 14.83
C ILE A 136 5.29 0.96 13.96
N PRO A 137 6.47 1.51 14.35
CA PRO A 137 7.16 2.59 13.63
C PRO A 137 7.39 2.32 12.15
N SER A 138 7.92 1.13 11.81
CA SER A 138 8.21 0.75 10.43
C SER A 138 6.94 0.64 9.56
N TYR A 139 5.81 0.24 10.14
CA TYR A 139 4.53 0.23 9.43
C TYR A 139 4.05 1.65 9.16
N PHE A 140 4.20 2.53 10.15
CA PHE A 140 3.78 3.93 10.00
C PHE A 140 4.59 4.65 8.93
N GLU A 141 5.91 4.44 8.90
CA GLU A 141 6.79 4.95 7.83
C GLU A 141 6.33 4.47 6.44
N ASN A 142 6.11 3.16 6.28
CA ASN A 142 5.64 2.59 5.02
C ASN A 142 4.28 3.15 4.60
N ILE A 143 3.31 3.28 5.52
CA ILE A 143 1.98 3.84 5.26
C ILE A 143 2.09 5.26 4.71
N VAL A 144 2.83 6.11 5.41
CA VAL A 144 2.99 7.53 5.03
C VAL A 144 3.69 7.66 3.67
N LEU A 145 4.81 6.97 3.48
CA LEU A 145 5.55 6.98 2.20
C LEU A 145 4.71 6.48 1.05
N ASN A 146 3.96 5.38 1.24
CA ASN A 146 3.12 4.83 0.18
C ASN A 146 1.99 5.78 -0.21
N LEU A 147 1.31 6.40 0.75
CA LEU A 147 0.21 7.31 0.47
C LEU A 147 0.71 8.60 -0.21
N LEU A 148 1.84 9.17 0.24
CA LEU A 148 2.43 10.35 -0.39
C LEU A 148 2.98 10.06 -1.79
N THR A 149 3.67 8.93 -1.99
CA THR A 149 4.16 8.54 -3.32
C THR A 149 3.02 8.26 -4.28
N ASN A 150 1.91 7.70 -3.83
CA ASN A 150 0.70 7.54 -4.64
C ASN A 150 0.12 8.89 -5.05
N ALA A 151 -0.03 9.85 -4.14
CA ALA A 151 -0.50 11.20 -4.47
C ALA A 151 0.38 11.87 -5.53
N ILE A 152 1.72 11.74 -5.42
CA ILE A 152 2.66 12.28 -6.39
C ILE A 152 2.56 11.56 -7.75
N LYS A 153 2.43 10.24 -7.73
CA LYS A 153 2.35 9.39 -8.92
C LYS A 153 1.09 9.64 -9.74
N TYR A 154 -0.04 9.81 -9.07
CA TYR A 154 -1.36 9.99 -9.70
C TYR A 154 -1.81 11.46 -9.78
N ARG A 155 -0.83 12.38 -9.88
CA ARG A 155 -1.13 13.79 -10.11
C ARG A 155 -1.69 14.05 -11.51
N GLN A 156 -2.42 15.14 -11.65
CA GLN A 156 -2.85 15.63 -12.97
C GLN A 156 -1.66 16.31 -13.70
N PRO A 157 -1.40 16.02 -14.98
CA PRO A 157 -0.24 16.58 -15.70
C PRO A 157 -0.22 18.10 -15.76
N ASN A 158 -1.39 18.73 -15.90
CA ASN A 158 -1.53 20.18 -16.17
C ASN A 158 -2.02 20.96 -14.93
N LYS A 159 -1.91 20.39 -13.74
CA LYS A 159 -2.36 21.03 -12.51
C LYS A 159 -1.31 20.90 -11.43
N LYS A 160 -1.02 22.01 -10.73
CA LYS A 160 -0.15 21.96 -9.55
C LYS A 160 -0.73 21.00 -8.53
N LEU A 161 0.09 20.04 -8.09
CA LEU A 161 -0.32 19.08 -7.07
C LEU A 161 -0.29 19.74 -5.70
N ASN A 162 -1.44 19.69 -5.01
CA ASN A 162 -1.59 20.09 -3.62
C ASN A 162 -1.97 18.87 -2.79
N ILE A 163 -1.20 18.61 -1.75
CA ILE A 163 -1.46 17.53 -0.77
C ILE A 163 -1.72 18.18 0.58
N ASN A 164 -2.92 17.98 1.12
CA ASN A 164 -3.32 18.46 2.43
C ASN A 164 -3.38 17.29 3.42
N ILE A 165 -2.62 17.40 4.50
CA ILE A 165 -2.53 16.39 5.56
C ILE A 165 -3.07 17.02 6.83
N ASN A 166 -4.16 16.45 7.35
CA ASN A 166 -4.80 16.93 8.56
C ASN A 166 -4.83 15.82 9.61
N GLY A 167 -4.67 16.18 10.88
CA GLY A 167 -4.77 15.22 11.98
C GLY A 167 -5.49 15.84 13.17
N LYS A 168 -6.32 15.04 13.85
CA LYS A 168 -7.05 15.48 15.05
C LYS A 168 -7.46 14.29 15.94
N LYS A 169 -7.80 14.60 17.18
CA LYS A 169 -8.57 13.68 18.04
C LYS A 169 -10.05 14.00 17.90
N GLU A 170 -10.87 12.98 17.72
CA GLU A 170 -12.29 13.12 17.52
C GLU A 170 -13.05 11.88 18.04
N PHE A 171 -13.98 12.07 18.97
CA PHE A 171 -14.83 11.00 19.55
C PHE A 171 -14.04 9.77 20.05
N GLY A 172 -12.94 9.99 20.81
CA GLY A 172 -12.10 8.93 21.36
C GLY A 172 -11.25 8.21 20.30
N LYS A 173 -11.14 8.80 19.12
CA LYS A 173 -10.28 8.29 18.03
C LYS A 173 -9.24 9.30 17.61
N ILE A 174 -8.11 8.79 17.22
CA ILE A 174 -7.08 9.55 16.50
C ILE A 174 -7.36 9.38 15.01
N VAL A 175 -7.57 10.52 14.35
CA VAL A 175 -7.94 10.55 12.93
C VAL A 175 -6.93 11.40 12.17
N PHE A 176 -6.41 10.89 11.08
CA PHE A 176 -5.66 11.72 10.13
C PHE A 176 -6.07 11.41 8.69
N SER A 177 -5.91 12.40 7.84
CA SER A 177 -6.30 12.33 6.43
C SER A 177 -5.22 12.89 5.53
N ILE A 178 -5.10 12.29 4.35
CA ILE A 178 -4.24 12.73 3.27
C ILE A 178 -5.14 12.95 2.06
N GLN A 179 -5.22 14.20 1.62
CA GLN A 179 -6.05 14.63 0.49
C GLN A 179 -5.16 15.17 -0.61
N ASP A 180 -5.30 14.66 -1.81
CA ASP A 180 -4.67 15.17 -3.02
C ASP A 180 -5.71 15.73 -4.00
N ASN A 181 -5.27 16.56 -4.94
CA ASN A 181 -6.06 17.05 -6.06
C ASN A 181 -5.66 16.38 -7.40
N GLY A 182 -5.26 15.10 -7.34
CA GLY A 182 -4.83 14.31 -8.48
C GLY A 182 -5.96 13.88 -9.42
N ILE A 183 -5.70 12.84 -10.21
CA ILE A 183 -6.65 12.34 -11.22
C ILE A 183 -7.90 11.68 -10.60
N GLY A 184 -7.85 11.32 -9.32
CA GLY A 184 -8.95 10.65 -8.62
C GLY A 184 -9.20 9.22 -9.10
N ILE A 185 -10.15 8.55 -8.45
CA ILE A 185 -10.51 7.15 -8.69
C ILE A 185 -12.02 7.03 -8.85
N ASN A 186 -12.49 6.29 -9.84
CA ASN A 186 -13.90 5.94 -9.95
C ASN A 186 -14.23 4.80 -8.95
N LEU A 187 -14.70 5.18 -7.76
CA LEU A 187 -15.00 4.23 -6.68
C LEU A 187 -16.21 3.34 -6.99
N ASN A 188 -17.16 3.78 -7.81
CA ASN A 188 -18.31 2.93 -8.21
C ASN A 188 -17.82 1.72 -9.01
N ARG A 189 -16.76 1.88 -9.80
CA ARG A 189 -16.19 0.80 -10.63
C ARG A 189 -15.12 -0.01 -9.90
N HIS A 190 -14.37 0.64 -9.00
CA HIS A 190 -13.11 0.10 -8.47
C HIS A 190 -13.07 0.02 -6.93
N GLY A 191 -14.06 0.55 -6.20
CA GLY A 191 -14.05 0.66 -4.75
C GLY A 191 -13.76 -0.66 -4.03
N ASP A 192 -14.49 -1.72 -4.38
CA ASP A 192 -14.34 -3.06 -3.78
C ASP A 192 -12.97 -3.69 -4.05
N LYS A 193 -12.29 -3.23 -5.11
CA LYS A 193 -11.00 -3.79 -5.55
C LYS A 193 -9.81 -2.91 -5.16
N LEU A 194 -10.06 -1.72 -4.60
CA LEU A 194 -9.02 -0.70 -4.36
C LEU A 194 -7.91 -1.19 -3.44
N PHE A 195 -8.27 -1.92 -2.41
CA PHE A 195 -7.34 -2.53 -1.47
C PHE A 195 -7.00 -3.99 -1.80
N GLY A 196 -7.35 -4.45 -3.01
CA GLY A 196 -6.99 -5.77 -3.50
C GLY A 196 -5.53 -5.83 -3.96
N MET A 197 -4.91 -7.01 -3.87
CA MET A 197 -3.56 -7.23 -4.37
C MET A 197 -3.51 -7.10 -5.90
N TYR A 198 -2.45 -6.46 -6.41
CA TYR A 198 -2.14 -6.33 -7.85
C TYR A 198 -3.28 -5.71 -8.68
N LYS A 199 -4.05 -4.82 -8.06
CA LYS A 199 -5.08 -4.04 -8.75
C LYS A 199 -4.53 -2.67 -9.11
N THR A 200 -4.48 -2.39 -10.41
CA THR A 200 -4.12 -1.07 -10.96
C THR A 200 -5.35 -0.49 -11.66
N PHE A 201 -5.62 0.79 -11.45
CA PHE A 201 -6.84 1.46 -11.92
C PHE A 201 -6.56 2.51 -12.99
N HIS A 202 -5.28 2.75 -13.27
CA HIS A 202 -4.79 3.66 -14.30
C HIS A 202 -3.71 2.94 -15.12
N ASN A 203 -3.62 3.25 -16.42
CA ASN A 203 -2.61 2.71 -17.35
C ASN A 203 -1.21 3.30 -17.02
N ASN A 204 -0.71 3.01 -15.84
CA ASN A 204 0.62 3.43 -15.42
C ASN A 204 1.49 2.16 -15.30
N SER A 205 2.49 2.04 -16.16
CA SER A 205 3.41 0.90 -16.24
C SER A 205 4.12 0.58 -14.92
N ASP A 206 4.31 1.62 -14.07
CA ASP A 206 4.99 1.48 -12.77
C ASP A 206 4.03 1.09 -11.62
N ALA A 207 2.73 0.91 -11.90
CA ALA A 207 1.75 0.60 -10.88
C ALA A 207 1.74 -0.91 -10.57
N ARG A 208 2.32 -1.33 -9.47
CA ARG A 208 2.37 -2.74 -9.01
C ARG A 208 1.09 -3.21 -8.34
N GLY A 209 0.22 -2.29 -7.92
CA GLY A 209 -1.09 -2.60 -7.32
C GLY A 209 -1.05 -3.31 -5.95
N ILE A 210 0.07 -3.26 -5.23
CA ILE A 210 0.23 -3.90 -3.90
C ILE A 210 0.24 -2.86 -2.78
N GLY A 211 0.67 -1.64 -3.06
CA GLY A 211 0.92 -0.62 -2.03
C GLY A 211 -0.29 -0.37 -1.12
N LEU A 212 -1.48 -0.17 -1.68
CA LEU A 212 -2.69 0.08 -0.89
C LEU A 212 -3.13 -1.15 -0.09
N TYR A 213 -2.90 -2.36 -0.60
CA TYR A 213 -3.14 -3.60 0.15
C TYR A 213 -2.23 -3.67 1.38
N ILE A 214 -0.92 -3.43 1.22
CA ILE A 214 0.05 -3.40 2.33
C ILE A 214 -0.35 -2.31 3.33
N THR A 215 -0.65 -1.10 2.86
CA THR A 215 -1.09 0.02 3.71
C THR A 215 -2.30 -0.37 4.57
N LYS A 216 -3.35 -0.95 3.96
CA LYS A 216 -4.54 -1.40 4.69
C LYS A 216 -4.19 -2.49 5.71
N SER A 217 -3.42 -3.51 5.30
CA SER A 217 -3.03 -4.60 6.19
C SER A 217 -2.20 -4.12 7.37
N GLN A 218 -1.28 -3.17 7.18
CA GLN A 218 -0.49 -2.57 8.26
C GLN A 218 -1.35 -1.75 9.23
N ILE A 219 -2.32 -0.98 8.72
CA ILE A 219 -3.27 -0.22 9.54
C ILE A 219 -4.14 -1.17 10.37
N GLU A 220 -4.69 -2.22 9.75
CA GLU A 220 -5.51 -3.24 10.43
C GLU A 220 -4.70 -4.02 11.48
N ALA A 221 -3.44 -4.36 11.19
CA ALA A 221 -2.54 -5.02 12.15
C ALA A 221 -2.24 -4.15 13.38
N MET A 222 -2.33 -2.82 13.26
CA MET A 222 -2.23 -1.88 14.38
C MET A 222 -3.58 -1.56 15.04
N GLY A 223 -4.67 -2.23 14.64
CA GLY A 223 -6.02 -1.99 15.18
C GLY A 223 -6.73 -0.77 14.58
N GLY A 224 -6.22 -0.20 13.51
CA GLY A 224 -6.81 0.94 12.83
C GLY A 224 -7.73 0.55 11.67
N ASN A 225 -8.32 1.55 11.06
CA ASN A 225 -9.14 1.43 9.85
C ASN A 225 -8.81 2.53 8.85
N ILE A 226 -8.96 2.24 7.55
CA ILE A 226 -8.77 3.20 6.46
C ILE A 226 -10.02 3.28 5.59
N ILE A 227 -10.44 4.51 5.28
CA ILE A 227 -11.52 4.80 4.35
C ILE A 227 -10.97 5.68 3.23
N VAL A 228 -11.57 5.55 2.05
CA VAL A 228 -11.25 6.35 0.88
C VAL A 228 -12.49 7.06 0.36
N SER A 229 -12.31 8.31 -0.01
CA SER A 229 -13.26 9.06 -0.83
C SER A 229 -12.52 9.63 -2.03
N SER A 230 -13.09 9.50 -3.22
CA SER A 230 -12.42 9.95 -4.44
C SER A 230 -13.43 10.25 -5.52
N GLU A 231 -13.12 11.26 -6.33
CA GLU A 231 -13.88 11.63 -7.51
C GLU A 231 -12.92 11.88 -8.67
N VAL A 232 -13.26 11.35 -9.84
CA VAL A 232 -12.43 11.47 -11.05
C VAL A 232 -12.20 12.96 -11.38
N ASN A 233 -10.94 13.32 -11.64
CA ASN A 233 -10.44 14.68 -11.91
C ASN A 233 -10.55 15.67 -10.73
N LYS A 234 -10.98 15.25 -9.54
CA LYS A 234 -10.99 16.10 -8.35
C LYS A 234 -9.91 15.72 -7.34
N GLY A 235 -9.57 14.42 -7.27
CA GLY A 235 -8.54 13.87 -6.40
C GLY A 235 -9.04 12.79 -5.46
N THR A 236 -8.19 12.42 -4.49
CA THR A 236 -8.44 11.34 -3.54
C THR A 236 -8.19 11.79 -2.11
N THR A 237 -9.00 11.32 -1.18
CA THR A 237 -8.79 11.48 0.26
C THR A 237 -8.76 10.10 0.92
N PHE A 238 -7.64 9.77 1.55
CA PHE A 238 -7.53 8.65 2.47
C PHE A 238 -7.70 9.17 3.89
N LYS A 239 -8.56 8.53 4.68
CA LYS A 239 -8.80 8.87 6.07
C LYS A 239 -8.57 7.65 6.94
N ILE A 240 -7.66 7.77 7.90
CA ILE A 240 -7.19 6.69 8.76
C ILE A 240 -7.63 6.97 10.19
N TYR A 241 -8.08 5.92 10.87
CA TYR A 241 -8.61 5.95 12.23
C TYR A 241 -7.87 4.96 13.11
N PHE A 242 -7.53 5.37 14.32
CA PHE A 242 -7.05 4.51 15.38
C PHE A 242 -7.84 4.84 16.65
N ASP A 243 -8.10 3.84 17.49
CA ASP A 243 -8.72 4.09 18.79
C ASP A 243 -7.72 4.77 19.73
N GLU A 244 -8.19 5.73 20.54
CA GLU A 244 -7.41 6.39 21.57
C GLU A 244 -7.37 5.46 22.78
N GLY A 245 -6.29 4.74 23.02
CA GLY A 245 -6.20 3.95 24.24
C GLY A 245 -5.62 2.54 24.15
N TYR A 246 -4.77 2.31 23.19
CA TYR A 246 -3.87 1.16 23.24
C TYR A 246 -2.45 1.64 23.39
#